data_09ee3e1501a86dffdfc6ba2551df4671
#
_entry.id   09ee3e1501a86dffdfc6ba2551df4671
#
_cell.length_a   1.000
_cell.length_b   1.000
_cell.length_c   1.000
_cell.angle_alpha   90.00
_cell.angle_beta   90.00
_cell.angle_gamma   90.00
#
_symmetry.space_group_name_H-M   'P 1'
#
loop_
_entity.id
_entity.type
_entity.pdbx_description
1 polymer ?
#
loop_
_entity_poly.entity_id
_entity_poly.type
_entity_poly.pdbx_seq_one_letter_code
_entity_poly.pdbx_strand_id
1 'polypeptide(L)'
;MRNKILSIAAAAAALVSLYACNNCACEKCACGKNNIVIFDASQTADKKPIFITNEKPFVALGEWDLSKNLDFLVEFEDVAGVSGVLKLKLYDDPKEENNRDGNFSIASYRYAKGEKGAVVISYPKLPAHPELLGEMKLMRTDPFFRGDRSKILSDCSKIRKITIERGRGAAWDVPVNVAIKKVVALDTSNKKLPEYYSYPAEKFFPFVDKYGQFKFKEWPGKIRSDADLKASLEREEKDLAAHPGSPEGWSKFGGWKDGPNLGATGHFRVQKYGGKWWLVDPEGYLFWSHGIVRVTPSSAITPLDGREKYFENLPAANDKFALFYKTKDELLAPYYTKRGLKKTYDYSAANIYRKYGEQWREKFADTAHRRLKSWGLNTIANSSDSFIFMQGKTPYAERFEIHSRAISGKFGWWWPIADPWDPSFAKSINDNLDARAEPLNDPFCVGYFVDNEHHWGSPATIARNVCLSPADLPAKAEFMKDLKAKYGDISALNKAWKSSYKSWDNFMKTEADPENGDAKDLAAFSEKFIGKYFENIRNGIKARAPHMLYMGCRFAGSNPIVLRQAAKYCDIISYNRYCDSLATFKLPEGIDKPIMIGEFH
;
A
#
# COMPACT_ATOMS: atom_id res chain seq x y z
N MET A 1 31.01 -2.37 14.32
CA MET A 1 29.54 -2.29 14.13
C MET A 1 28.84 -3.66 14.05
N ARG A 2 29.42 -4.71 13.42
CA ARG A 2 28.80 -6.05 13.36
C ARG A 2 28.45 -6.69 14.72
N ASN A 3 29.27 -6.49 15.76
CA ASN A 3 29.06 -7.11 17.07
C ASN A 3 27.99 -6.45 17.95
N LYS A 4 27.57 -5.19 17.66
CA LYS A 4 26.47 -4.54 18.38
C LYS A 4 25.09 -4.87 17.82
N ILE A 5 25.00 -5.18 16.53
CA ILE A 5 23.74 -5.61 15.90
C ILE A 5 23.37 -7.05 16.32
N LEU A 6 24.38 -7.91 16.49
CA LEU A 6 24.16 -9.26 17.03
C LEU A 6 23.72 -9.26 18.50
N SER A 7 24.15 -8.28 19.30
CA SER A 7 23.74 -8.19 20.72
C SER A 7 22.31 -7.66 20.88
N ILE A 8 21.82 -6.81 19.96
CA ILE A 8 20.42 -6.32 19.98
C ILE A 8 19.45 -7.40 19.48
N ALA A 9 19.84 -8.17 18.47
CA ALA A 9 19.05 -9.31 18.00
C ALA A 9 19.00 -10.46 19.04
N ALA A 10 20.10 -10.73 19.74
CA ALA A 10 20.13 -11.67 20.83
C ALA A 10 19.37 -11.21 22.07
N ALA A 11 19.36 -9.89 22.37
CA ALA A 11 18.56 -9.32 23.45
C ALA A 11 17.05 -9.28 23.10
N ALA A 12 16.68 -9.06 21.85
CA ALA A 12 15.29 -9.17 21.39
C ALA A 12 14.80 -10.63 21.40
N ALA A 13 15.62 -11.59 20.99
CA ALA A 13 15.32 -13.01 21.09
C ALA A 13 15.27 -13.50 22.55
N ALA A 14 16.14 -12.98 23.42
CA ALA A 14 16.11 -13.28 24.87
C ALA A 14 14.91 -12.61 25.56
N LEU A 15 14.46 -11.42 25.13
CA LEU A 15 13.25 -10.77 25.65
C LEU A 15 11.97 -11.48 25.17
N VAL A 16 11.94 -12.02 23.96
CA VAL A 16 10.83 -12.84 23.47
C VAL A 16 10.82 -14.19 24.21
N SER A 17 11.98 -14.80 24.50
CA SER A 17 12.07 -16.01 25.32
C SER A 17 11.77 -15.75 26.81
N LEU A 18 12.08 -14.57 27.36
CA LEU A 18 11.71 -14.18 28.73
C LEU A 18 10.23 -13.82 28.88
N TYR A 19 9.60 -13.24 27.84
CA TYR A 19 8.15 -13.05 27.80
C TYR A 19 7.39 -14.36 27.60
N ALA A 20 7.95 -15.30 26.86
CA ALA A 20 7.44 -16.66 26.75
C ALA A 20 7.66 -17.48 28.06
N CYS A 21 8.77 -17.25 28.79
CA CYS A 21 9.05 -17.90 30.06
C CYS A 21 8.22 -17.38 31.23
N ASN A 22 7.83 -16.11 31.23
CA ASN A 22 6.95 -15.55 32.28
C ASN A 22 5.45 -15.86 32.05
N ASN A 23 5.08 -16.39 30.88
CA ASN A 23 3.73 -16.85 30.58
C ASN A 23 3.71 -18.28 29.99
N CYS A 24 4.46 -19.21 30.61
CA CYS A 24 4.34 -20.64 30.37
C CYS A 24 4.43 -21.14 28.92
N ALA A 25 5.64 -21.19 28.34
CA ALA A 25 5.94 -22.01 27.15
C ALA A 25 6.68 -23.33 27.52
N CYS A 26 6.35 -23.97 28.65
CA CYS A 26 6.79 -25.33 28.89
C CYS A 26 5.68 -26.32 28.51
N GLU A 27 6.04 -27.54 28.13
CA GLU A 27 5.07 -28.61 27.80
C GLU A 27 3.97 -28.81 28.85
N LYS A 28 4.18 -28.39 30.11
CA LYS A 28 3.17 -28.39 31.19
C LYS A 28 2.10 -27.32 31.06
N CYS A 29 2.27 -26.25 30.24
CA CYS A 29 1.34 -25.13 30.14
C CYS A 29 0.36 -25.23 28.97
N ALA A 30 0.65 -26.07 27.97
CA ALA A 30 -0.33 -26.46 26.95
C ALA A 30 -1.48 -27.32 27.53
N CYS A 31 -1.39 -27.72 28.80
CA CYS A 31 -2.35 -28.51 29.53
C CYS A 31 -3.26 -27.69 30.46
N GLY A 32 -3.47 -26.39 30.19
CA GLY A 32 -4.52 -25.62 30.89
C GLY A 32 -5.86 -26.32 30.75
N LYS A 33 -6.58 -26.49 31.89
CA LYS A 33 -7.82 -27.31 31.96
C LYS A 33 -8.89 -26.94 30.94
N ASN A 34 -8.82 -25.74 30.33
CA ASN A 34 -9.84 -25.20 29.43
C ASN A 34 -9.26 -24.86 28.03
N ASN A 35 -8.04 -25.30 27.68
CA ASN A 35 -7.50 -25.11 26.33
C ASN A 35 -8.16 -26.08 25.35
N ILE A 36 -8.43 -25.62 24.14
CA ILE A 36 -9.08 -26.39 23.08
C ILE A 36 -8.05 -26.72 22.00
N VAL A 37 -7.74 -28.00 21.81
CA VAL A 37 -6.86 -28.46 20.72
C VAL A 37 -7.67 -28.46 19.42
N ILE A 38 -7.28 -27.61 18.46
CA ILE A 38 -7.88 -27.54 17.13
C ILE A 38 -7.20 -28.53 16.18
N PHE A 39 -5.89 -28.62 16.27
CA PHE A 39 -5.06 -29.52 15.46
C PHE A 39 -3.76 -29.86 16.21
N ASP A 40 -3.36 -31.12 16.14
CA ASP A 40 -2.06 -31.57 16.62
C ASP A 40 -1.57 -32.71 15.71
N ALA A 41 -0.53 -32.43 14.91
CA ALA A 41 0.04 -33.40 13.99
C ALA A 41 0.52 -34.67 14.67
N SER A 42 0.99 -34.62 15.95
CA SER A 42 1.43 -35.79 16.71
C SER A 42 0.30 -36.77 17.02
N GLN A 43 -0.94 -36.32 16.99
CA GLN A 43 -2.16 -37.09 17.29
C GLN A 43 -2.87 -37.59 16.02
N THR A 44 -2.42 -37.20 14.83
CA THR A 44 -2.96 -37.70 13.57
C THR A 44 -2.38 -39.07 13.20
N ALA A 45 -3.08 -39.88 12.42
CA ALA A 45 -2.65 -41.22 12.06
C ALA A 45 -1.31 -41.26 11.33
N ASP A 46 -1.05 -40.25 10.49
CA ASP A 46 0.19 -40.14 9.70
C ASP A 46 1.26 -39.26 10.37
N LYS A 47 0.95 -38.63 11.49
CA LYS A 47 1.85 -37.73 12.25
C LYS A 47 2.48 -36.61 11.41
N LYS A 48 1.78 -36.14 10.37
CA LYS A 48 2.30 -35.15 9.44
C LYS A 48 1.72 -33.74 9.67
N PRO A 49 2.52 -32.68 9.49
CA PRO A 49 2.01 -31.32 9.50
C PRO A 49 1.13 -31.05 8.28
N ILE A 50 0.26 -30.04 8.38
CA ILE A 50 -0.49 -29.49 7.25
C ILE A 50 0.30 -28.33 6.66
N PHE A 51 0.52 -28.33 5.33
CA PHE A 51 1.29 -27.30 4.65
C PHE A 51 0.39 -26.21 4.09
N ILE A 52 0.73 -24.97 4.43
CA ILE A 52 0.14 -23.76 3.81
C ILE A 52 1.03 -23.36 2.63
N THR A 53 0.41 -23.14 1.47
CA THR A 53 1.07 -22.63 0.26
C THR A 53 0.37 -21.35 -0.22
N ASN A 54 0.80 -20.79 -1.37
CA ASN A 54 0.14 -19.64 -1.97
C ASN A 54 -1.36 -19.87 -2.24
N GLU A 55 -1.74 -21.12 -2.51
CA GLU A 55 -3.10 -21.51 -2.94
C GLU A 55 -3.84 -22.33 -1.89
N LYS A 56 -3.13 -23.04 -1.01
CA LYS A 56 -3.72 -23.97 -0.06
C LYS A 56 -3.59 -23.46 1.37
N PRO A 57 -4.70 -23.10 2.06
CA PRO A 57 -4.70 -22.78 3.49
C PRO A 57 -4.70 -24.06 4.36
N PHE A 58 -4.37 -23.90 5.63
CA PHE A 58 -4.81 -24.81 6.68
C PHE A 58 -6.31 -24.61 6.91
N VAL A 59 -7.06 -25.69 7.04
CA VAL A 59 -8.51 -25.67 7.33
C VAL A 59 -8.83 -26.71 8.39
N ALA A 60 -9.47 -26.28 9.47
CA ALA A 60 -10.09 -27.16 10.45
C ALA A 60 -11.61 -26.93 10.46
N LEU A 61 -12.38 -28.00 10.43
CA LEU A 61 -13.84 -28.00 10.57
C LEU A 61 -14.22 -28.68 11.89
N GLY A 62 -15.17 -28.10 12.62
CA GLY A 62 -15.62 -28.62 13.92
C GLY A 62 -16.73 -27.74 14.50
N GLU A 63 -17.01 -27.94 15.77
CA GLU A 63 -17.90 -27.09 16.54
C GLU A 63 -17.18 -26.69 17.84
N TRP A 64 -16.91 -25.40 18.01
CA TRP A 64 -16.17 -24.89 19.15
C TRP A 64 -16.85 -23.67 19.77
N ASP A 65 -16.94 -23.65 21.09
CA ASP A 65 -17.15 -22.42 21.84
C ASP A 65 -15.79 -21.79 22.17
N LEU A 66 -15.44 -20.74 21.42
CA LEU A 66 -14.19 -19.99 21.60
C LEU A 66 -14.40 -18.67 22.34
N SER A 67 -15.55 -18.43 22.95
CA SER A 67 -15.85 -17.16 23.66
C SER A 67 -14.81 -16.81 24.75
N LYS A 68 -14.14 -17.82 25.31
CA LYS A 68 -13.07 -17.69 26.31
C LYS A 68 -11.67 -18.03 25.78
N ASN A 69 -11.54 -18.43 24.53
CA ASN A 69 -10.31 -18.98 23.96
C ASN A 69 -9.84 -18.16 22.74
N LEU A 70 -9.45 -16.90 22.98
CA LEU A 70 -9.17 -15.93 21.93
C LEU A 70 -7.66 -15.71 21.65
N ASP A 71 -6.78 -16.49 22.26
CA ASP A 71 -5.36 -16.57 21.92
C ASP A 71 -5.07 -17.95 21.32
N PHE A 72 -4.45 -17.98 20.15
CA PHE A 72 -4.13 -19.22 19.45
C PHE A 72 -2.63 -19.49 19.48
N LEU A 73 -2.22 -20.56 20.16
CA LEU A 73 -0.87 -21.11 20.05
C LEU A 73 -0.78 -21.82 18.70
N VAL A 74 0.09 -21.36 17.82
CA VAL A 74 0.37 -21.98 16.53
C VAL A 74 1.82 -22.43 16.51
N GLU A 75 2.06 -23.72 16.43
CA GLU A 75 3.37 -24.28 16.18
C GLU A 75 3.55 -24.49 14.69
N PHE A 76 4.59 -23.87 14.12
CA PHE A 76 4.84 -23.86 12.69
C PHE A 76 6.32 -23.90 12.34
N GLU A 77 6.61 -24.09 11.05
CA GLU A 77 7.96 -24.00 10.47
C GLU A 77 7.88 -23.41 9.06
N ASP A 78 8.64 -22.34 8.81
CA ASP A 78 8.84 -21.83 7.44
C ASP A 78 9.81 -22.76 6.70
N VAL A 79 9.28 -23.58 5.81
CA VAL A 79 10.04 -24.56 5.01
C VAL A 79 10.61 -23.94 3.73
N ALA A 80 9.94 -22.91 3.19
CA ALA A 80 10.40 -22.23 1.98
C ALA A 80 11.56 -21.27 2.21
N GLY A 81 11.85 -20.92 3.46
CA GLY A 81 12.87 -19.91 3.79
C GLY A 81 12.49 -18.51 3.32
N VAL A 82 11.22 -18.15 3.43
CA VAL A 82 10.65 -16.86 2.99
C VAL A 82 9.83 -16.27 4.13
N SER A 83 10.18 -15.05 4.58
CA SER A 83 9.37 -14.32 5.56
C SER A 83 7.96 -14.06 5.06
N GLY A 84 6.99 -14.00 5.95
CA GLY A 84 5.62 -13.82 5.55
C GLY A 84 4.67 -13.49 6.71
N VAL A 85 3.38 -13.60 6.42
CA VAL A 85 2.31 -13.39 7.40
C VAL A 85 1.38 -14.58 7.40
N LEU A 86 1.10 -15.12 8.59
CA LEU A 86 0.00 -16.05 8.82
C LEU A 86 -1.25 -15.26 9.19
N LYS A 87 -2.36 -15.54 8.54
CA LYS A 87 -3.68 -15.00 8.87
C LYS A 87 -4.57 -16.11 9.41
N LEU A 88 -4.92 -16.02 10.67
CA LEU A 88 -5.89 -16.90 11.30
C LEU A 88 -7.28 -16.27 11.16
N LYS A 89 -8.25 -17.06 10.72
CA LYS A 89 -9.64 -16.63 10.55
C LYS A 89 -10.60 -17.60 11.24
N LEU A 90 -11.64 -17.05 11.84
CA LEU A 90 -12.72 -17.78 12.49
C LEU A 90 -14.01 -17.54 11.72
N TYR A 91 -14.79 -18.60 11.51
CA TYR A 91 -16.08 -18.56 10.82
C TYR A 91 -17.14 -19.30 11.64
N ASP A 92 -18.33 -18.75 11.70
CA ASP A 92 -19.54 -19.36 12.26
C ASP A 92 -20.30 -20.22 11.22
N ASP A 93 -20.11 -19.97 9.92
CA ASP A 93 -20.58 -20.81 8.81
C ASP A 93 -19.43 -21.54 8.13
N PRO A 94 -19.45 -22.90 8.07
CA PRO A 94 -18.40 -23.68 7.41
C PRO A 94 -18.40 -23.54 5.89
N LYS A 95 -19.50 -23.08 5.28
CA LYS A 95 -19.61 -22.88 3.83
C LYS A 95 -19.10 -21.53 3.36
N GLU A 96 -18.87 -20.60 4.30
CA GLU A 96 -18.45 -19.26 3.94
C GLU A 96 -17.07 -19.27 3.33
N GLU A 97 -16.97 -18.69 2.13
CA GLU A 97 -15.72 -18.54 1.42
C GLU A 97 -15.00 -17.24 1.81
N ASN A 98 -13.70 -17.24 1.57
CA ASN A 98 -12.84 -16.09 1.83
C ASN A 98 -13.08 -14.96 0.81
N ASN A 99 -14.29 -14.46 0.69
CA ASN A 99 -14.62 -13.31 -0.13
C ASN A 99 -14.52 -12.01 0.68
N ARG A 100 -14.53 -10.85 0.00
CA ARG A 100 -14.44 -9.53 0.64
C ARG A 100 -15.61 -9.25 1.60
N ASP A 101 -16.73 -9.89 1.39
CA ASP A 101 -18.00 -9.64 2.08
C ASP A 101 -18.34 -10.73 3.11
N GLY A 102 -17.47 -11.75 3.24
CA GLY A 102 -17.67 -12.89 4.14
C GLY A 102 -17.60 -12.50 5.63
N ASN A 103 -18.44 -13.14 6.41
CA ASN A 103 -18.53 -12.95 7.86
C ASN A 103 -17.46 -13.80 8.58
N PHE A 104 -16.28 -13.25 8.76
CA PHE A 104 -15.16 -13.91 9.45
C PHE A 104 -14.31 -12.89 10.19
N SER A 105 -13.62 -13.35 11.20
CA SER A 105 -12.68 -12.54 11.96
C SER A 105 -11.24 -12.89 11.66
N ILE A 106 -10.34 -11.90 11.72
CA ILE A 106 -8.93 -12.04 11.34
C ILE A 106 -8.00 -11.64 12.48
N ALA A 107 -7.07 -12.53 12.80
CA ALA A 107 -5.84 -12.22 13.52
C ALA A 107 -4.63 -12.56 12.64
N SER A 108 -3.49 -11.92 12.85
CA SER A 108 -2.31 -12.17 12.03
C SER A 108 -1.02 -12.17 12.83
N TYR A 109 -0.04 -12.94 12.34
CA TYR A 109 1.31 -13.00 12.84
C TYR A 109 2.30 -12.86 11.69
N ARG A 110 3.30 -11.98 11.82
CA ARG A 110 4.41 -11.86 10.86
C ARG A 110 5.56 -12.73 11.34
N TYR A 111 5.99 -13.66 10.51
CA TYR A 111 7.12 -14.54 10.77
C TYR A 111 8.34 -14.14 9.94
N ALA A 112 9.53 -14.39 10.50
CA ALA A 112 10.80 -14.15 9.83
C ALA A 112 11.17 -15.34 8.91
N LYS A 113 12.11 -15.10 8.00
CA LYS A 113 12.68 -16.15 7.13
C LYS A 113 13.29 -17.29 7.99
N GLY A 114 12.86 -18.53 7.73
CA GLY A 114 13.32 -19.73 8.42
C GLY A 114 12.83 -19.84 9.86
N GLU A 115 11.85 -19.04 10.29
CA GLU A 115 11.30 -19.10 11.63
C GLU A 115 10.55 -20.41 11.86
N LYS A 116 10.79 -21.00 13.02
CA LYS A 116 10.12 -22.20 13.49
C LYS A 116 9.90 -22.14 15.00
N GLY A 117 8.85 -22.75 15.45
CA GLY A 117 8.50 -22.82 16.88
C GLY A 117 7.02 -22.51 17.12
N ALA A 118 6.68 -22.20 18.36
CA ALA A 118 5.33 -21.87 18.79
C ALA A 118 5.17 -20.36 18.99
N VAL A 119 4.14 -19.80 18.40
CA VAL A 119 3.77 -18.38 18.54
C VAL A 119 2.33 -18.25 19.00
N VAL A 120 2.00 -17.12 19.62
CA VAL A 120 0.62 -16.82 20.02
C VAL A 120 0.05 -15.77 19.08
N ILE A 121 -0.98 -16.13 18.35
CA ILE A 121 -1.80 -15.21 17.54
C ILE A 121 -3.00 -14.79 18.40
N SER A 122 -2.95 -13.56 18.92
CA SER A 122 -4.03 -13.02 19.75
C SER A 122 -5.17 -12.51 18.89
N TYR A 123 -6.35 -13.05 19.12
CA TYR A 123 -7.58 -12.62 18.53
C TYR A 123 -8.15 -11.37 19.25
N PRO A 124 -8.74 -10.41 18.54
CA PRO A 124 -9.30 -9.24 19.19
C PRO A 124 -10.44 -9.59 20.13
N LYS A 125 -10.41 -9.03 21.34
CA LYS A 125 -11.57 -9.06 22.24
C LYS A 125 -12.46 -7.85 22.01
N LEU A 126 -13.76 -8.04 22.08
CA LEU A 126 -14.73 -6.95 22.09
C LEU A 126 -14.65 -6.19 23.42
N PRO A 127 -14.91 -4.87 23.43
CA PRO A 127 -15.09 -4.12 24.66
C PRO A 127 -16.31 -4.64 25.42
N ALA A 128 -16.38 -4.35 26.74
CA ALA A 128 -17.53 -4.69 27.57
C ALA A 128 -18.84 -4.01 27.10
N HIS A 129 -18.68 -2.90 26.37
CA HIS A 129 -19.75 -2.12 25.76
C HIS A 129 -19.62 -2.17 24.23
N PRO A 130 -20.04 -3.25 23.57
CA PRO A 130 -19.85 -3.44 22.12
C PRO A 130 -20.63 -2.42 21.27
N GLU A 131 -21.64 -1.76 21.80
CA GLU A 131 -22.35 -0.64 21.17
C GLU A 131 -21.43 0.53 20.81
N LEU A 132 -20.31 0.72 21.53
CA LEU A 132 -19.27 1.70 21.21
C LEU A 132 -18.76 1.55 19.78
N LEU A 133 -18.69 0.32 19.28
CA LEU A 133 -18.23 0.04 17.93
C LEU A 133 -19.18 0.65 16.88
N GLY A 134 -20.47 0.69 17.15
CA GLY A 134 -21.49 1.34 16.32
C GLY A 134 -21.31 2.85 16.22
N GLU A 135 -20.73 3.46 17.25
CA GLU A 135 -20.51 4.89 17.33
C GLU A 135 -19.19 5.35 16.67
N MET A 136 -18.24 4.42 16.42
CA MET A 136 -16.94 4.73 15.80
C MET A 136 -17.03 4.76 14.27
N LYS A 137 -17.65 5.79 13.72
CA LYS A 137 -17.87 5.94 12.27
C LYS A 137 -16.57 6.20 11.51
N LEU A 138 -16.48 5.68 10.29
CA LEU A 138 -15.38 5.93 9.33
C LEU A 138 -13.98 5.52 9.80
N MET A 139 -13.89 4.60 10.75
CA MET A 139 -12.63 4.02 11.19
C MET A 139 -12.41 2.66 10.52
N ARG A 140 -11.25 2.43 9.91
CA ARG A 140 -10.85 1.12 9.38
C ARG A 140 -10.39 0.19 10.49
N THR A 141 -9.73 0.77 11.48
CA THR A 141 -9.33 0.11 12.72
C THR A 141 -9.88 0.91 13.87
N ASP A 142 -10.02 0.30 15.02
CA ASP A 142 -10.44 0.99 16.23
C ASP A 142 -9.47 0.71 17.40
N PRO A 143 -9.65 1.39 18.56
CA PRO A 143 -8.73 1.26 19.69
C PRO A 143 -8.69 -0.14 20.32
N PHE A 144 -9.66 -0.98 20.06
CA PHE A 144 -9.80 -2.30 20.70
C PHE A 144 -9.08 -3.38 19.91
N PHE A 145 -8.95 -3.24 18.58
CA PHE A 145 -8.32 -4.25 17.74
C PHE A 145 -7.67 -3.66 16.49
N ARG A 146 -6.72 -4.40 15.92
CA ARG A 146 -6.09 -4.08 14.64
C ARG A 146 -6.80 -4.83 13.53
N GLY A 147 -7.16 -4.16 12.46
CA GLY A 147 -7.75 -4.77 11.27
C GLY A 147 -9.08 -4.14 10.86
N ASP A 148 -9.71 -4.75 9.89
CA ASP A 148 -11.01 -4.28 9.39
C ASP A 148 -12.11 -4.67 10.38
N ARG A 149 -12.71 -3.65 10.96
CA ARG A 149 -13.78 -3.75 11.94
C ARG A 149 -15.02 -4.51 11.45
N SER A 150 -15.31 -4.47 10.15
CA SER A 150 -16.39 -5.24 9.53
C SER A 150 -16.12 -6.75 9.51
N LYS A 151 -14.94 -7.17 9.96
CA LYS A 151 -14.42 -8.52 9.92
C LYS A 151 -14.23 -9.13 11.32
N ILE A 152 -15.09 -8.81 12.28
CA ILE A 152 -15.04 -9.39 13.63
C ILE A 152 -16.37 -10.02 13.96
N LEU A 153 -16.34 -11.31 14.28
CA LEU A 153 -17.50 -12.00 14.82
C LEU A 153 -17.84 -11.44 16.20
N SER A 154 -19.09 -11.04 16.36
CA SER A 154 -19.63 -10.60 17.65
C SER A 154 -19.85 -11.76 18.61
N ASP A 155 -20.02 -12.96 18.08
CA ASP A 155 -20.23 -14.20 18.85
C ASP A 155 -19.24 -15.27 18.41
N CYS A 156 -18.31 -15.65 19.28
CA CYS A 156 -17.37 -16.74 19.10
C CYS A 156 -17.79 -18.04 19.79
N SER A 157 -19.03 -18.14 20.28
CA SER A 157 -19.56 -19.36 20.97
C SER A 157 -19.88 -20.49 19.98
N LYS A 158 -19.97 -20.22 18.69
CA LYS A 158 -20.38 -21.18 17.64
C LYS A 158 -19.45 -21.17 16.43
N ILE A 159 -18.16 -21.32 16.66
CA ILE A 159 -17.19 -21.38 15.57
C ILE A 159 -17.22 -22.77 14.92
N ARG A 160 -17.37 -22.80 13.59
CA ARG A 160 -17.48 -24.04 12.82
C ARG A 160 -16.33 -24.27 11.83
N LYS A 161 -15.56 -23.22 11.53
CA LYS A 161 -14.39 -23.32 10.65
C LYS A 161 -13.29 -22.39 11.12
N ILE A 162 -12.07 -22.91 11.15
CA ILE A 162 -10.86 -22.16 11.45
C ILE A 162 -9.90 -22.33 10.28
N THR A 163 -9.38 -21.23 9.75
CA THR A 163 -8.36 -21.29 8.70
C THR A 163 -7.10 -20.53 9.12
N ILE A 164 -5.94 -21.04 8.67
CA ILE A 164 -4.71 -20.25 8.68
C ILE A 164 -4.22 -20.19 7.24
N GLU A 165 -4.08 -18.98 6.72
CA GLU A 165 -3.70 -18.74 5.34
C GLU A 165 -2.50 -17.81 5.24
N ARG A 166 -1.89 -17.77 4.07
CA ARG A 166 -0.89 -16.78 3.72
C ARG A 166 -1.47 -15.38 3.74
N GLY A 167 -0.83 -14.46 4.46
CA GLY A 167 -1.07 -13.02 4.38
C GLY A 167 -0.11 -12.31 3.43
N ARG A 168 -0.24 -10.99 3.32
CA ARG A 168 0.76 -10.14 2.63
C ARG A 168 2.03 -10.06 3.48
N GLY A 169 3.17 -10.39 2.91
CA GLY A 169 4.48 -10.35 3.59
C GLY A 169 5.60 -10.64 2.60
N ALA A 170 5.46 -11.69 1.80
CA ALA A 170 6.23 -11.89 0.57
C ALA A 170 5.43 -11.40 -0.63
N ALA A 171 6.09 -11.05 -1.74
CA ALA A 171 5.42 -10.77 -3.00
C ALA A 171 4.58 -11.99 -3.45
N TRP A 172 3.46 -11.75 -4.12
CA TRP A 172 2.50 -12.83 -4.49
C TRP A 172 3.08 -13.90 -5.41
N ASP A 173 4.10 -13.55 -6.17
CA ASP A 173 4.86 -14.41 -7.07
C ASP A 173 5.92 -15.25 -6.36
N VAL A 174 6.19 -15.00 -5.07
CA VAL A 174 7.12 -15.77 -4.27
C VAL A 174 6.41 -16.97 -3.64
N PRO A 175 6.81 -18.21 -3.94
CA PRO A 175 6.24 -19.39 -3.31
C PRO A 175 6.49 -19.40 -1.80
N VAL A 176 5.44 -19.65 -1.02
CA VAL A 176 5.54 -19.90 0.41
C VAL A 176 5.22 -21.37 0.70
N ASN A 177 5.85 -21.91 1.73
CA ASN A 177 5.56 -23.25 2.24
C ASN A 177 5.77 -23.24 3.76
N VAL A 178 4.67 -23.28 4.51
CA VAL A 178 4.70 -23.25 5.98
C VAL A 178 4.03 -24.51 6.53
N ALA A 179 4.77 -25.27 7.29
CA ALA A 179 4.28 -26.47 7.96
C ALA A 179 3.59 -26.07 9.27
N ILE A 180 2.29 -26.32 9.41
CA ILE A 180 1.53 -26.17 10.66
C ILE A 180 1.56 -27.51 11.41
N LYS A 181 2.17 -27.52 12.60
CA LYS A 181 2.35 -28.70 13.43
C LYS A 181 1.28 -28.81 14.52
N LYS A 182 0.86 -27.66 15.08
CA LYS A 182 -0.12 -27.63 16.16
C LYS A 182 -0.89 -26.31 16.19
N VAL A 183 -2.16 -26.37 16.51
CA VAL A 183 -3.03 -25.21 16.75
C VAL A 183 -3.87 -25.47 18.01
N VAL A 184 -3.72 -24.61 19.01
CA VAL A 184 -4.46 -24.69 20.29
C VAL A 184 -5.06 -23.34 20.61
N ALA A 185 -6.37 -23.31 20.86
CA ALA A 185 -7.05 -22.14 21.39
C ALA A 185 -6.89 -22.12 22.92
N LEU A 186 -6.16 -21.12 23.42
CA LEU A 186 -5.79 -20.99 24.83
C LEU A 186 -6.91 -20.30 25.62
N ASP A 187 -7.16 -20.74 26.83
CA ASP A 187 -8.08 -20.08 27.76
C ASP A 187 -7.56 -18.67 28.12
N THR A 188 -8.36 -17.67 27.82
CA THR A 188 -8.06 -16.25 28.08
C THR A 188 -8.97 -15.63 29.15
N SER A 189 -9.71 -16.44 29.91
CA SER A 189 -10.66 -15.99 30.94
C SER A 189 -9.98 -15.07 31.97
N ASN A 190 -8.73 -15.32 32.31
CA ASN A 190 -7.95 -14.57 33.29
C ASN A 190 -7.06 -13.48 32.66
N LYS A 191 -7.16 -13.23 31.36
CA LYS A 191 -6.34 -12.23 30.67
C LYS A 191 -6.80 -10.82 31.05
N LYS A 192 -5.93 -10.06 31.73
CA LYS A 192 -6.21 -8.66 32.04
C LYS A 192 -6.22 -7.85 30.74
N LEU A 193 -7.35 -7.24 30.44
CA LEU A 193 -7.47 -6.26 29.37
C LEU A 193 -7.11 -4.86 29.89
N PRO A 194 -6.69 -3.95 29.00
CA PRO A 194 -6.56 -2.54 29.34
C PRO A 194 -7.88 -1.99 29.90
N GLU A 195 -7.80 -1.09 30.88
CA GLU A 195 -8.97 -0.58 31.61
C GLU A 195 -10.06 0.00 30.69
N TYR A 196 -9.64 0.66 29.59
CA TYR A 196 -10.57 1.28 28.64
C TYR A 196 -11.49 0.28 27.91
N TYR A 197 -11.21 -1.03 27.98
CA TYR A 197 -12.13 -2.06 27.47
C TYR A 197 -13.43 -2.15 28.28
N SER A 198 -13.43 -1.67 29.51
CA SER A 198 -14.60 -1.65 30.41
C SER A 198 -15.33 -0.30 30.43
N TYR A 199 -14.85 0.71 29.68
CA TYR A 199 -15.43 2.05 29.73
C TYR A 199 -16.76 2.12 28.98
N PRO A 200 -17.83 2.65 29.61
CA PRO A 200 -19.02 3.05 28.88
C PRO A 200 -18.74 4.29 27.99
N ALA A 201 -19.67 4.62 27.12
CA ALA A 201 -19.50 5.69 26.12
C ALA A 201 -19.06 7.03 26.73
N GLU A 202 -19.68 7.42 27.85
CA GLU A 202 -19.43 8.70 28.53
C GLU A 202 -17.99 8.81 29.08
N LYS A 203 -17.39 7.68 29.45
CA LYS A 203 -16.01 7.61 29.93
C LYS A 203 -15.03 7.42 28.78
N PHE A 204 -15.45 6.73 27.70
CA PHE A 204 -14.59 6.43 26.56
C PHE A 204 -14.40 7.65 25.65
N PHE A 205 -15.46 8.40 25.36
CA PHE A 205 -15.35 9.63 24.56
C PHE A 205 -15.07 10.86 25.46
N PRO A 206 -14.18 11.77 25.01
CA PRO A 206 -13.30 11.71 23.85
C PRO A 206 -12.10 10.81 24.08
N PHE A 207 -11.70 10.06 23.05
CA PHE A 207 -10.55 9.16 23.11
C PHE A 207 -9.31 9.66 22.34
N VAL A 208 -9.42 10.77 21.62
CA VAL A 208 -8.31 11.45 20.92
C VAL A 208 -7.95 12.73 21.67
N ASP A 209 -6.67 12.86 22.04
CA ASP A 209 -6.18 14.03 22.75
C ASP A 209 -5.92 15.24 21.80
N LYS A 210 -5.49 16.37 22.35
CA LYS A 210 -5.20 17.59 21.59
C LYS A 210 -4.06 17.46 20.57
N TYR A 211 -3.28 16.38 20.67
CA TYR A 211 -2.19 16.07 19.72
C TYR A 211 -2.59 15.05 18.65
N GLY A 212 -3.84 14.59 18.66
CA GLY A 212 -4.33 13.57 17.74
C GLY A 212 -3.95 12.14 18.12
N GLN A 213 -3.58 11.90 19.37
CA GLN A 213 -3.13 10.62 19.90
C GLN A 213 -4.25 9.92 20.68
N PHE A 214 -4.22 8.58 20.70
CA PHE A 214 -5.12 7.80 21.54
C PHE A 214 -4.82 8.00 23.03
N LYS A 215 -5.80 8.41 23.82
CA LYS A 215 -5.63 8.83 25.22
C LYS A 215 -5.24 7.68 26.17
N PHE A 216 -5.85 6.51 26.01
CA PHE A 216 -5.82 5.46 27.02
C PHE A 216 -4.70 4.44 26.88
N LYS A 217 -3.71 4.70 26.02
CA LYS A 217 -2.55 3.85 25.84
C LYS A 217 -1.26 4.66 25.93
N GLU A 218 -0.26 4.09 26.58
CA GLU A 218 1.08 4.66 26.67
C GLU A 218 2.03 3.97 25.69
N TRP A 219 2.96 4.75 25.14
CA TRP A 219 4.08 4.27 24.31
C TRP A 219 5.28 5.22 24.43
N PRO A 220 6.50 4.73 24.14
CA PRO A 220 7.68 5.60 24.10
C PRO A 220 7.51 6.74 23.10
N GLY A 221 7.72 7.99 23.53
CA GLY A 221 7.59 9.18 22.69
C GLY A 221 6.18 9.74 22.56
N LYS A 222 5.17 9.24 23.30
CA LYS A 222 3.86 9.88 23.39
C LYS A 222 4.01 11.33 23.89
N ILE A 223 3.41 12.28 23.18
CA ILE A 223 3.43 13.70 23.51
C ILE A 223 2.34 13.97 24.56
N ARG A 224 2.72 14.54 25.69
CA ARG A 224 1.80 14.90 26.78
C ARG A 224 1.64 16.42 26.96
N SER A 225 2.64 17.19 26.46
CA SER A 225 2.66 18.63 26.58
C SER A 225 3.34 19.30 25.40
N ASP A 226 3.12 20.60 25.21
CA ASP A 226 3.86 21.38 24.23
C ASP A 226 5.37 21.46 24.57
N ALA A 227 5.73 21.29 25.85
CA ALA A 227 7.13 21.19 26.28
C ALA A 227 7.79 19.90 25.72
N ASP A 228 7.07 18.79 25.62
CA ASP A 228 7.60 17.54 25.03
C ASP A 228 7.96 17.73 23.54
N LEU A 229 7.13 18.50 22.80
CA LEU A 229 7.42 18.85 21.41
C LEU A 229 8.67 19.72 21.29
N LYS A 230 8.84 20.72 22.18
CA LYS A 230 10.05 21.55 22.23
C LYS A 230 11.27 20.73 22.59
N ALA A 231 11.19 19.89 23.61
CA ALA A 231 12.27 18.97 23.96
C ALA A 231 12.61 17.99 22.82
N SER A 232 11.60 17.57 22.03
CA SER A 232 11.85 16.74 20.85
C SER A 232 12.60 17.51 19.76
N LEU A 233 12.34 18.81 19.60
CA LEU A 233 13.08 19.67 18.68
C LEU A 233 14.55 19.79 19.10
N GLU A 234 14.82 20.05 20.36
CA GLU A 234 16.20 20.17 20.88
C GLU A 234 16.99 18.86 20.68
N ARG A 235 16.36 17.72 20.96
CA ARG A 235 17.00 16.41 20.71
C ARG A 235 17.29 16.19 19.23
N GLU A 236 16.35 16.55 18.36
CA GLU A 236 16.50 16.42 16.90
C GLU A 236 17.62 17.31 16.36
N GLU A 237 17.67 18.58 16.79
CA GLU A 237 18.74 19.49 16.37
C GLU A 237 20.13 19.00 16.84
N LYS A 238 20.22 18.48 18.07
CA LYS A 238 21.44 17.86 18.57
C LYS A 238 21.85 16.63 17.77
N ASP A 239 20.90 15.77 17.43
CA ASP A 239 21.15 14.56 16.65
C ASP A 239 21.60 14.90 15.23
N LEU A 240 20.90 15.82 14.55
CA LEU A 240 21.25 16.26 13.19
C LEU A 240 22.60 17.02 13.16
N ALA A 241 22.96 17.72 14.22
CA ALA A 241 24.29 18.34 14.34
C ALA A 241 25.41 17.30 14.53
N ALA A 242 25.13 16.24 15.29
CA ALA A 242 26.08 15.14 15.49
C ALA A 242 26.18 14.20 14.27
N HIS A 243 25.12 14.10 13.47
CA HIS A 243 25.02 13.23 12.32
C HIS A 243 24.52 14.00 11.08
N PRO A 244 25.30 14.99 10.57
CA PRO A 244 24.86 15.86 9.48
C PRO A 244 24.62 15.10 8.17
N GLY A 245 25.18 13.90 8.04
CA GLY A 245 25.07 13.09 6.83
C GLY A 245 25.77 13.74 5.63
N SER A 246 25.49 13.28 4.47
CA SER A 246 26.22 13.45 3.23
C SER A 246 27.53 12.69 3.28
N PRO A 247 27.53 11.45 2.77
CA PRO A 247 28.79 10.76 2.49
C PRO A 247 29.69 11.68 1.69
N GLU A 248 30.98 11.78 2.06
CA GLU A 248 31.96 12.64 1.36
C GLU A 248 31.97 12.37 -0.17
N GLY A 249 31.60 11.15 -0.59
CA GLY A 249 31.52 10.73 -1.99
C GLY A 249 30.22 11.11 -2.73
N TRP A 250 29.39 12.03 -2.24
CA TRP A 250 28.21 12.48 -2.99
C TRP A 250 28.46 13.70 -3.86
N SER A 251 27.93 13.67 -5.11
CA SER A 251 27.78 14.84 -5.96
C SER A 251 26.77 15.85 -5.38
N LYS A 252 26.62 17.00 -6.00
CA LYS A 252 25.56 17.97 -5.67
C LYS A 252 24.16 17.33 -5.62
N PHE A 253 23.91 16.36 -6.49
CA PHE A 253 22.63 15.65 -6.62
C PHE A 253 22.58 14.33 -5.85
N GLY A 254 23.61 13.97 -5.10
CA GLY A 254 23.66 12.71 -4.36
C GLY A 254 24.08 11.49 -5.20
N GLY A 255 24.68 11.72 -6.38
CA GLY A 255 25.33 10.68 -7.19
C GLY A 255 26.68 10.26 -6.60
N TRP A 256 27.20 9.13 -7.04
CA TRP A 256 28.49 8.57 -6.58
C TRP A 256 29.68 9.33 -7.17
N LYS A 257 30.12 10.39 -6.48
CA LYS A 257 31.18 11.31 -6.94
C LYS A 257 32.54 10.63 -7.11
N ASP A 258 32.85 9.65 -6.26
CA ASP A 258 34.10 8.90 -6.32
C ASP A 258 34.07 7.75 -7.35
N GLY A 259 32.94 7.59 -8.03
CA GLY A 259 32.75 6.60 -9.08
C GLY A 259 32.97 7.17 -10.49
N PRO A 260 32.58 6.41 -11.52
CA PRO A 260 32.74 6.85 -12.91
C PRO A 260 31.85 8.06 -13.20
N ASN A 261 32.40 9.03 -13.90
CA ASN A 261 31.66 10.15 -14.48
C ASN A 261 31.41 9.91 -15.98
N LEU A 262 30.14 9.89 -16.38
CA LEU A 262 29.69 9.60 -17.74
C LEU A 262 29.38 10.88 -18.55
N GLY A 263 29.87 12.03 -18.08
CA GLY A 263 29.65 13.34 -18.67
C GLY A 263 28.37 14.02 -18.21
N ALA A 264 28.48 15.30 -17.84
CA ALA A 264 27.36 16.12 -17.40
C ALA A 264 26.40 16.42 -18.57
N THR A 265 25.09 16.39 -18.28
CA THR A 265 24.01 16.76 -19.22
C THR A 265 23.08 17.82 -18.69
N GLY A 266 23.21 18.19 -17.42
CA GLY A 266 22.34 19.15 -16.75
C GLY A 266 20.98 18.59 -16.32
N HIS A 267 20.71 17.31 -16.55
CA HIS A 267 19.47 16.62 -16.19
C HIS A 267 19.71 15.14 -15.89
N PHE A 268 18.79 14.50 -15.19
CA PHE A 268 18.82 13.05 -14.96
C PHE A 268 18.57 12.28 -16.24
N ARG A 269 19.27 11.16 -16.40
CA ARG A 269 19.08 10.22 -17.51
C ARG A 269 19.31 8.78 -17.06
N VAL A 270 18.91 7.82 -17.90
CA VAL A 270 19.23 6.40 -17.71
C VAL A 270 20.30 5.98 -18.70
N GLN A 271 21.29 5.21 -18.25
CA GLN A 271 22.39 4.74 -19.06
C GLN A 271 22.94 3.40 -18.57
N LYS A 272 23.41 2.55 -19.48
CA LYS A 272 24.13 1.33 -19.08
C LYS A 272 25.58 1.64 -18.77
N TYR A 273 26.05 1.10 -17.64
CA TYR A 273 27.44 1.08 -17.26
C TYR A 273 27.79 -0.26 -16.61
N GLY A 274 28.90 -0.90 -17.02
CA GLY A 274 29.28 -2.22 -16.52
C GLY A 274 28.20 -3.31 -16.72
N GLY A 275 27.44 -3.23 -17.83
CA GLY A 275 26.37 -4.19 -18.13
C GLY A 275 25.08 -4.01 -17.33
N LYS A 276 24.97 -3.00 -16.46
CA LYS A 276 23.80 -2.70 -15.62
C LYS A 276 23.19 -1.36 -15.98
N TRP A 277 21.87 -1.22 -15.79
CA TRP A 277 21.19 0.05 -15.90
C TRP A 277 21.40 0.90 -14.65
N TRP A 278 21.65 2.20 -14.87
CA TRP A 278 21.82 3.20 -13.84
C TRP A 278 21.00 4.45 -14.15
N LEU A 279 20.54 5.14 -13.15
CA LEU A 279 20.32 6.58 -13.24
C LEU A 279 21.70 7.26 -13.25
N VAL A 280 21.80 8.33 -14.00
CA VAL A 280 22.97 9.22 -14.04
C VAL A 280 22.47 10.62 -13.69
N ASP A 281 23.13 11.27 -12.75
CA ASP A 281 22.75 12.59 -12.29
C ASP A 281 23.12 13.71 -13.28
N PRO A 282 22.67 14.95 -13.10
CA PRO A 282 22.97 16.07 -13.97
C PRO A 282 24.48 16.36 -14.18
N GLU A 283 25.31 16.04 -13.19
CA GLU A 283 26.77 16.20 -13.26
C GLU A 283 27.48 15.00 -13.91
N GLY A 284 26.76 13.94 -14.25
CA GLY A 284 27.28 12.76 -14.95
C GLY A 284 27.67 11.60 -14.04
N TYR A 285 27.43 11.66 -12.76
CA TYR A 285 27.74 10.57 -11.83
C TYR A 285 26.64 9.52 -11.78
N LEU A 286 27.03 8.26 -11.53
CA LEU A 286 26.08 7.18 -11.28
C LEU A 286 25.23 7.50 -10.06
N PHE A 287 23.92 7.34 -10.19
CA PHE A 287 22.98 7.69 -9.15
C PHE A 287 22.12 6.48 -8.76
N TRP A 288 22.13 6.13 -7.47
CA TRP A 288 21.24 5.14 -6.89
C TRP A 288 20.13 5.84 -6.13
N SER A 289 18.93 5.92 -6.72
CA SER A 289 17.80 6.58 -6.06
C SER A 289 17.37 5.80 -4.82
N HIS A 290 17.50 6.42 -3.67
CA HIS A 290 17.06 5.88 -2.39
C HIS A 290 16.38 6.99 -1.59
N GLY A 291 15.08 6.84 -1.32
CA GLY A 291 14.32 7.95 -0.76
C GLY A 291 13.02 7.58 -0.10
N ILE A 292 12.23 8.60 0.22
CA ILE A 292 10.98 8.50 0.97
C ILE A 292 9.84 9.16 0.19
N VAL A 293 8.70 8.48 0.09
CA VAL A 293 7.44 9.02 -0.41
C VAL A 293 6.76 9.89 0.66
N ARG A 294 5.91 10.82 0.23
CA ARG A 294 5.07 11.64 1.12
C ARG A 294 5.85 12.45 2.16
N VAL A 295 6.94 13.09 1.76
CA VAL A 295 7.63 14.08 2.59
C VAL A 295 6.74 15.32 2.67
N THR A 296 5.94 15.41 3.73
CA THR A 296 4.93 16.45 3.91
C THR A 296 4.67 16.70 5.40
N PRO A 297 4.36 17.95 5.80
CA PRO A 297 3.91 18.23 7.16
C PRO A 297 2.48 17.72 7.43
N SER A 298 1.71 17.43 6.39
CA SER A 298 0.28 17.08 6.45
C SER A 298 0.06 15.57 6.30
N SER A 299 0.36 14.78 7.34
CA SER A 299 0.27 13.31 7.31
C SER A 299 -0.81 12.71 8.23
N ALA A 300 -1.37 13.50 9.17
CA ALA A 300 -2.39 13.04 10.12
C ALA A 300 -3.68 13.88 10.01
N ILE A 301 -4.28 13.88 8.83
CA ILE A 301 -5.55 14.56 8.56
C ILE A 301 -6.69 13.59 8.91
N THR A 302 -7.66 14.08 9.71
CA THR A 302 -8.84 13.29 10.12
C THR A 302 -10.14 14.00 9.79
N PRO A 303 -11.18 13.28 9.28
CA PRO A 303 -12.51 13.86 9.09
C PRO A 303 -13.19 14.11 10.42
N LEU A 304 -14.00 15.16 10.49
CA LEU A 304 -14.69 15.60 11.71
C LEU A 304 -16.20 15.37 11.67
N ASP A 305 -16.83 15.45 10.49
CA ASP A 305 -18.30 15.40 10.36
C ASP A 305 -18.89 14.16 11.05
N GLY A 306 -19.71 14.41 12.09
CA GLY A 306 -20.34 13.37 12.92
C GLY A 306 -19.36 12.57 13.79
N ARG A 307 -18.15 13.09 14.00
CA ARG A 307 -17.09 12.50 14.83
C ARG A 307 -16.53 13.45 15.88
N GLU A 308 -17.13 14.63 16.05
CA GLU A 308 -16.65 15.70 16.92
C GLU A 308 -16.41 15.22 18.35
N LYS A 309 -17.25 14.31 18.86
CA LYS A 309 -17.13 13.74 20.21
C LYS A 309 -15.87 12.87 20.43
N TYR A 310 -15.16 12.48 19.35
CA TYR A 310 -13.94 11.68 19.48
C TYR A 310 -12.76 12.49 20.02
N PHE A 311 -12.80 13.81 19.83
CA PHE A 311 -11.68 14.73 20.00
C PHE A 311 -11.86 15.58 21.26
N GLU A 312 -10.84 15.57 22.12
CA GLU A 312 -10.87 16.31 23.40
C GLU A 312 -10.86 17.82 23.20
N ASN A 313 -10.03 18.32 22.26
CA ASN A 313 -9.79 19.74 22.07
C ASN A 313 -9.72 20.07 20.56
N LEU A 314 -10.88 20.32 19.95
CA LEU A 314 -10.92 20.93 18.63
C LEU A 314 -10.83 22.46 18.80
N PRO A 315 -9.92 23.17 18.07
CA PRO A 315 -9.75 24.60 18.20
C PRO A 315 -11.01 25.39 17.86
N ALA A 316 -11.31 26.43 18.63
CA ALA A 316 -12.35 27.38 18.27
C ALA A 316 -11.96 28.19 17.01
N ALA A 317 -12.94 28.77 16.33
CA ALA A 317 -12.71 29.49 15.05
C ALA A 317 -11.74 30.66 15.17
N ASN A 318 -11.63 31.29 16.34
CA ASN A 318 -10.70 32.38 16.65
C ASN A 318 -9.36 31.91 17.23
N ASP A 319 -9.14 30.62 17.40
CA ASP A 319 -7.87 30.07 17.86
C ASP A 319 -6.86 30.04 16.69
N LYS A 320 -5.59 30.32 16.98
CA LYS A 320 -4.51 30.24 16.00
C LYS A 320 -4.36 28.84 15.33
N PHE A 321 -4.78 27.78 16.02
CA PHE A 321 -4.80 26.42 15.46
C PHE A 321 -5.99 26.14 14.55
N ALA A 322 -6.94 27.09 14.41
CA ALA A 322 -8.05 26.95 13.46
C ALA A 322 -7.58 26.92 11.99
N LEU A 323 -6.39 27.43 11.69
CA LEU A 323 -5.78 27.38 10.36
C LEU A 323 -5.54 25.95 9.83
N PHE A 324 -5.55 24.95 10.71
CA PHE A 324 -5.38 23.54 10.35
C PHE A 324 -6.68 22.79 10.04
N TYR A 325 -7.82 23.47 10.10
CA TYR A 325 -9.05 22.97 9.49
C TYR A 325 -8.97 23.04 7.97
N LYS A 326 -9.43 21.99 7.29
CA LYS A 326 -9.53 21.92 5.85
C LYS A 326 -10.96 21.59 5.44
N THR A 327 -11.39 22.19 4.33
CA THR A 327 -12.74 22.04 3.77
C THR A 327 -12.69 21.79 2.27
N LYS A 328 -13.74 21.18 1.71
CA LYS A 328 -13.93 20.96 0.28
C LYS A 328 -12.79 20.22 -0.44
N ASP A 329 -12.16 20.87 -1.42
CA ASP A 329 -11.27 20.26 -2.41
C ASP A 329 -9.92 19.78 -1.85
N GLU A 330 -9.58 20.23 -0.64
CA GLU A 330 -8.38 19.77 0.07
C GLU A 330 -8.57 18.39 0.74
N LEU A 331 -9.80 17.88 0.72
CA LEU A 331 -10.11 16.55 1.23
C LEU A 331 -9.62 15.48 0.26
N LEU A 332 -9.25 14.31 0.82
CA LEU A 332 -8.93 13.13 0.04
C LEU A 332 -10.13 12.70 -0.82
N ALA A 333 -10.24 13.29 -2.01
CA ALA A 333 -11.18 12.87 -3.02
C ALA A 333 -10.67 11.55 -3.65
N PRO A 334 -11.56 10.65 -4.03
CA PRO A 334 -13.02 10.71 -3.85
C PRO A 334 -13.50 10.06 -2.54
N TYR A 335 -12.59 9.56 -1.70
CA TYR A 335 -12.97 8.76 -0.54
C TYR A 335 -13.87 9.53 0.43
N TYR A 336 -13.47 10.72 0.83
CA TYR A 336 -14.24 11.51 1.78
C TYR A 336 -15.41 12.23 1.13
N THR A 337 -15.25 12.80 -0.07
CA THR A 337 -16.31 13.51 -0.77
C THR A 337 -17.50 12.61 -1.12
N LYS A 338 -17.26 11.37 -1.58
CA LYS A 338 -18.32 10.38 -1.83
C LYS A 338 -19.11 9.99 -0.58
N ARG A 339 -18.57 10.25 0.61
CA ARG A 339 -19.23 10.00 1.90
C ARG A 339 -19.87 11.23 2.51
N GLY A 340 -19.94 12.33 1.75
CA GLY A 340 -20.54 13.58 2.20
C GLY A 340 -19.75 14.31 3.29
N LEU A 341 -18.48 13.96 3.49
CA LEU A 341 -17.61 14.62 4.47
C LEU A 341 -17.15 15.97 3.94
N LYS A 342 -17.16 17.00 4.77
CA LYS A 342 -16.94 18.39 4.40
C LYS A 342 -15.81 19.06 5.18
N LYS A 343 -15.41 18.49 6.33
CA LYS A 343 -14.46 19.11 7.24
C LYS A 343 -13.45 18.11 7.78
N THR A 344 -12.19 18.52 7.78
CA THR A 344 -11.09 17.75 8.40
C THR A 344 -10.27 18.65 9.31
N TYR A 345 -9.45 18.02 10.18
CA TYR A 345 -8.42 18.69 10.96
C TYR A 345 -7.07 18.01 10.77
N ASP A 346 -6.02 18.79 10.58
CA ASP A 346 -4.65 18.31 10.37
C ASP A 346 -3.83 18.38 11.65
N TYR A 347 -3.83 17.28 12.41
CA TYR A 347 -3.07 17.17 13.66
C TYR A 347 -1.57 17.20 13.46
N SER A 348 -1.06 16.65 12.33
CA SER A 348 0.39 16.65 12.10
C SER A 348 0.92 18.05 11.87
N ALA A 349 0.27 18.83 10.99
CA ALA A 349 0.66 20.22 10.75
C ALA A 349 0.50 21.09 12.02
N ALA A 350 -0.57 20.88 12.80
CA ALA A 350 -0.78 21.56 14.07
C ALA A 350 0.35 21.25 15.09
N ASN A 351 0.80 20.00 15.17
CA ASN A 351 1.89 19.61 16.06
C ASN A 351 3.25 20.14 15.58
N ILE A 352 3.47 20.19 14.26
CA ILE A 352 4.66 20.81 13.67
C ILE A 352 4.67 22.32 13.98
N TYR A 353 3.51 22.99 13.88
CA TYR A 353 3.39 24.39 14.30
C TYR A 353 3.71 24.57 15.81
N ARG A 354 3.19 23.68 16.70
CA ARG A 354 3.55 23.72 18.14
C ARG A 354 5.05 23.55 18.36
N LYS A 355 5.67 22.67 17.55
CA LYS A 355 7.11 22.38 17.63
C LYS A 355 7.99 23.54 17.15
N TYR A 356 7.69 24.10 15.96
CA TYR A 356 8.57 25.06 15.28
C TYR A 356 8.10 26.52 15.36
N GLY A 357 6.87 26.79 15.78
CA GLY A 357 6.30 28.15 15.83
C GLY A 357 5.82 28.64 14.46
N GLU A 358 5.74 29.95 14.27
CA GLU A 358 5.16 30.58 13.08
C GLU A 358 5.89 30.22 11.78
N GLN A 359 7.19 30.03 11.81
CA GLN A 359 8.01 29.62 10.66
C GLN A 359 8.03 28.09 10.48
N TRP A 360 6.97 27.40 10.88
CA TRP A 360 6.93 25.94 10.92
C TRP A 360 7.13 25.25 9.57
N ARG A 361 6.64 25.85 8.46
CA ARG A 361 6.76 25.27 7.12
C ARG A 361 8.21 25.26 6.65
N GLU A 362 8.88 26.41 6.76
CA GLU A 362 10.26 26.61 6.36
C GLU A 362 11.21 25.74 7.21
N LYS A 363 11.00 25.73 8.52
CA LYS A 363 11.79 24.91 9.44
C LYS A 363 11.56 23.42 9.21
N PHE A 364 10.31 23.00 8.95
CA PHE A 364 10.03 21.61 8.61
C PHE A 364 10.70 21.20 7.29
N ALA A 365 10.62 22.05 6.27
CA ALA A 365 11.24 21.78 4.96
C ALA A 365 12.77 21.65 5.09
N ASP A 366 13.42 22.60 5.80
CA ASP A 366 14.86 22.51 6.04
C ASP A 366 15.24 21.23 6.82
N THR A 367 14.51 20.95 7.90
CA THR A 367 14.73 19.75 8.70
C THR A 367 14.49 18.46 7.88
N ALA A 368 13.51 18.44 6.96
CA ALA A 368 13.26 17.29 6.11
C ALA A 368 14.47 16.97 5.20
N HIS A 369 15.07 17.98 4.57
CA HIS A 369 16.28 17.80 3.77
C HIS A 369 17.48 17.34 4.62
N ARG A 370 17.65 17.90 5.82
CA ARG A 370 18.72 17.49 6.76
C ARG A 370 18.55 16.06 7.23
N ARG A 371 17.32 15.64 7.55
CA ARG A 371 17.00 14.24 7.90
C ARG A 371 17.34 13.28 6.79
N LEU A 372 16.92 13.57 5.56
CA LEU A 372 17.21 12.72 4.41
C LEU A 372 18.72 12.50 4.28
N LYS A 373 19.51 13.58 4.31
CA LYS A 373 20.97 13.48 4.26
C LYS A 373 21.54 12.68 5.43
N SER A 374 21.09 12.95 6.66
CA SER A 374 21.52 12.24 7.86
C SER A 374 21.26 10.73 7.79
N TRP A 375 20.16 10.33 7.13
CA TRP A 375 19.78 8.94 6.94
C TRP A 375 20.40 8.28 5.70
N GLY A 376 21.22 9.00 4.95
CA GLY A 376 21.82 8.49 3.70
C GLY A 376 20.83 8.37 2.55
N LEU A 377 19.76 9.17 2.55
CA LEU A 377 18.74 9.19 1.52
C LEU A 377 18.94 10.40 0.58
N ASN A 378 18.82 10.18 -0.72
CA ASN A 378 19.11 11.19 -1.74
C ASN A 378 17.91 11.54 -2.63
N THR A 379 16.72 11.03 -2.34
CA THR A 379 15.53 11.27 -3.18
C THR A 379 14.30 11.59 -2.33
N ILE A 380 13.63 12.69 -2.63
CA ILE A 380 12.25 12.95 -2.21
C ILE A 380 11.33 12.31 -3.25
N ALA A 381 10.62 11.25 -2.87
CA ALA A 381 9.79 10.53 -3.82
C ALA A 381 8.38 11.14 -3.93
N ASN A 382 7.58 10.58 -4.81
CA ASN A 382 6.26 11.06 -5.19
C ASN A 382 5.31 11.35 -4.01
N SER A 383 4.30 12.17 -4.26
CA SER A 383 3.28 12.60 -3.28
C SER A 383 3.85 13.41 -2.12
N SER A 384 5.02 13.98 -2.28
CA SER A 384 5.66 14.92 -1.35
C SER A 384 5.19 16.35 -1.62
N ASP A 385 5.39 17.24 -0.65
CA ASP A 385 4.98 18.65 -0.75
C ASP A 385 5.96 19.43 -1.66
N SER A 386 5.43 20.11 -2.69
CA SER A 386 6.22 20.88 -3.65
C SER A 386 7.02 22.00 -2.98
N PHE A 387 6.49 22.60 -1.92
CA PHE A 387 7.20 23.60 -1.13
C PHE A 387 8.51 23.05 -0.54
N ILE A 388 8.61 21.74 -0.33
CA ILE A 388 9.83 21.08 0.15
C ILE A 388 10.74 20.73 -1.02
N PHE A 389 10.25 19.97 -2.00
CA PHE A 389 11.11 19.41 -3.02
C PHE A 389 11.63 20.45 -4.04
N MET A 390 10.91 21.57 -4.25
CA MET A 390 11.34 22.66 -5.13
C MET A 390 12.46 23.56 -4.55
N GLN A 391 13.02 23.22 -3.37
CA GLN A 391 14.08 24.04 -2.76
C GLN A 391 15.48 23.83 -3.38
N GLY A 392 15.64 22.99 -4.39
CA GLY A 392 16.93 22.74 -5.04
C GLY A 392 17.99 22.13 -4.10
N LYS A 393 17.57 21.33 -3.13
CA LYS A 393 18.45 20.73 -2.10
C LYS A 393 18.57 19.21 -2.21
N THR A 394 17.52 18.52 -2.66
CA THR A 394 17.47 17.06 -2.76
C THR A 394 16.71 16.69 -4.03
N PRO A 395 17.24 15.81 -4.89
CA PRO A 395 16.51 15.28 -6.03
C PRO A 395 15.15 14.74 -5.68
N TYR A 396 14.20 14.84 -6.61
CA TYR A 396 12.84 14.39 -6.37
C TYR A 396 12.19 13.75 -7.61
N ALA A 397 11.18 12.93 -7.35
CA ALA A 397 10.31 12.36 -8.36
C ALA A 397 8.91 12.98 -8.27
N GLU A 398 8.40 13.51 -9.38
CA GLU A 398 7.08 14.11 -9.45
C GLU A 398 6.05 13.10 -9.98
N ARG A 399 4.76 13.39 -9.81
CA ARG A 399 3.67 12.59 -10.38
C ARG A 399 2.49 13.47 -10.79
N PHE A 400 1.70 12.96 -11.74
CA PHE A 400 0.36 13.47 -12.02
C PHE A 400 -0.59 12.34 -12.41
N GLU A 401 -1.87 12.64 -12.44
CA GLU A 401 -2.94 11.70 -12.77
C GLU A 401 -3.72 12.18 -14.00
N ILE A 402 -4.13 11.25 -14.85
CA ILE A 402 -4.94 11.52 -16.03
C ILE A 402 -6.41 11.59 -15.61
N HIS A 403 -7.00 12.76 -15.74
CA HIS A 403 -8.42 12.99 -15.53
C HIS A 403 -9.12 13.12 -16.87
N SER A 404 -9.74 12.04 -17.32
CA SER A 404 -10.41 11.92 -18.61
C SER A 404 -11.62 10.99 -18.51
N ARG A 405 -12.44 10.96 -19.57
CA ARG A 405 -13.42 9.88 -19.71
C ARG A 405 -12.70 8.55 -19.63
N ALA A 406 -13.29 7.61 -18.92
CA ALA A 406 -12.68 6.32 -18.65
C ALA A 406 -13.52 5.16 -19.20
N ILE A 407 -12.88 4.05 -19.50
CA ILE A 407 -13.56 2.79 -19.79
C ILE A 407 -14.29 2.27 -18.54
N SER A 408 -15.20 1.31 -18.69
CA SER A 408 -15.88 0.67 -17.55
C SER A 408 -14.85 0.14 -16.55
N GLY A 409 -15.14 0.30 -15.26
CA GLY A 409 -14.31 -0.20 -14.17
C GLY A 409 -14.76 -1.53 -13.59
N LYS A 410 -15.69 -2.26 -14.23
CA LYS A 410 -16.31 -3.47 -13.68
C LYS A 410 -15.28 -4.55 -13.34
N PHE A 411 -14.24 -4.70 -14.15
CA PHE A 411 -13.16 -5.66 -13.92
C PHE A 411 -11.91 -5.00 -13.30
N GLY A 412 -12.04 -3.84 -12.70
CA GLY A 412 -10.97 -3.12 -12.02
C GLY A 412 -11.31 -2.86 -10.55
N TRP A 413 -10.30 -2.72 -9.72
CA TRP A 413 -10.44 -2.52 -8.27
C TRP A 413 -9.97 -1.15 -7.77
N TRP A 414 -9.19 -0.43 -8.61
CA TRP A 414 -8.80 0.98 -8.36
C TRP A 414 -9.64 1.92 -9.22
N TRP A 415 -8.99 2.82 -9.91
CA TRP A 415 -9.63 3.77 -10.79
C TRP A 415 -9.93 3.15 -12.15
N PRO A 416 -11.04 3.50 -12.79
CA PRO A 416 -11.23 3.22 -14.21
C PRO A 416 -10.09 3.83 -15.02
N ILE A 417 -9.61 3.10 -16.04
CA ILE A 417 -8.53 3.55 -16.89
C ILE A 417 -9.07 4.54 -17.92
N ALA A 418 -8.42 5.70 -18.06
CA ALA A 418 -8.79 6.74 -19.00
C ALA A 418 -8.68 6.26 -20.45
N ASP A 419 -9.64 6.65 -21.30
CA ASP A 419 -9.66 6.35 -22.74
C ASP A 419 -8.61 7.18 -23.48
N PRO A 420 -7.55 6.58 -24.06
CA PRO A 420 -6.48 7.32 -24.71
C PRO A 420 -6.87 7.93 -26.07
N TRP A 421 -8.05 7.62 -26.61
CA TRP A 421 -8.60 8.26 -27.80
C TRP A 421 -9.58 9.41 -27.50
N ASP A 422 -10.02 9.52 -26.24
CA ASP A 422 -10.86 10.64 -25.86
C ASP A 422 -10.06 11.95 -25.85
N PRO A 423 -10.56 13.04 -26.46
CA PRO A 423 -9.86 14.32 -26.50
C PRO A 423 -9.47 14.87 -25.11
N SER A 424 -10.24 14.53 -24.08
CA SER A 424 -9.95 14.94 -22.69
C SER A 424 -8.68 14.27 -22.14
N PHE A 425 -8.23 13.15 -22.72
CA PHE A 425 -6.97 12.50 -22.32
C PHE A 425 -5.76 13.37 -22.65
N ALA A 426 -5.65 13.83 -23.90
CA ALA A 426 -4.57 14.73 -24.31
C ALA A 426 -4.65 16.09 -23.59
N LYS A 427 -5.87 16.59 -23.40
CA LYS A 427 -6.10 17.81 -22.61
C LYS A 427 -5.60 17.66 -21.18
N SER A 428 -5.92 16.57 -20.52
CA SER A 428 -5.46 16.31 -19.14
C SER A 428 -3.93 16.23 -19.03
N ILE A 429 -3.25 15.60 -20.01
CA ILE A 429 -1.77 15.60 -20.04
C ILE A 429 -1.27 17.03 -20.13
N ASN A 430 -1.81 17.84 -21.07
CA ASN A 430 -1.36 19.20 -21.29
C ASN A 430 -1.58 20.08 -20.05
N ASP A 431 -2.77 20.06 -19.47
CA ASP A 431 -3.10 20.83 -18.27
C ASP A 431 -2.15 20.48 -17.09
N ASN A 432 -1.86 19.18 -16.90
CA ASN A 432 -0.95 18.73 -15.85
C ASN A 432 0.50 19.19 -16.08
N LEU A 433 0.99 19.13 -17.32
CA LEU A 433 2.35 19.53 -17.64
C LEU A 433 2.51 21.08 -17.63
N ASP A 434 1.48 21.83 -18.04
CA ASP A 434 1.47 23.29 -17.95
C ASP A 434 1.50 23.76 -16.48
N ALA A 435 0.74 23.10 -15.61
CA ALA A 435 0.77 23.35 -14.16
C ALA A 435 2.12 22.97 -13.49
N ARG A 436 2.98 22.23 -14.18
CA ARG A 436 4.29 21.74 -13.72
C ARG A 436 5.47 22.24 -14.56
N ALA A 437 5.32 23.40 -15.19
CA ALA A 437 6.34 23.95 -16.05
C ALA A 437 7.69 24.15 -15.33
N GLU A 438 7.67 24.52 -14.06
CA GLU A 438 8.88 24.67 -13.25
C GLU A 438 9.57 23.32 -12.98
N PRO A 439 8.92 22.29 -12.42
CA PRO A 439 9.53 20.97 -12.26
C PRO A 439 10.05 20.33 -13.58
N LEU A 440 9.42 20.61 -14.72
CA LEU A 440 9.88 20.09 -16.01
C LEU A 440 11.28 20.60 -16.42
N ASN A 441 11.69 21.75 -15.89
CA ASN A 441 12.98 22.38 -16.18
C ASN A 441 13.95 22.35 -14.99
N ASP A 442 13.54 21.78 -13.86
CA ASP A 442 14.37 21.71 -12.66
C ASP A 442 15.39 20.56 -12.77
N PRO A 443 16.70 20.83 -12.67
CA PRO A 443 17.71 19.78 -12.71
C PRO A 443 17.63 18.78 -11.54
N PHE A 444 16.93 19.13 -10.45
CA PHE A 444 16.67 18.20 -9.33
C PHE A 444 15.52 17.22 -9.62
N CYS A 445 14.69 17.45 -10.66
CA CYS A 445 13.62 16.53 -11.03
C CYS A 445 14.18 15.29 -11.74
N VAL A 446 14.06 14.12 -11.10
CA VAL A 446 14.50 12.83 -11.68
C VAL A 446 13.57 12.41 -12.81
N GLY A 447 12.27 12.63 -12.70
CA GLY A 447 11.28 12.24 -13.69
C GLY A 447 9.86 12.18 -13.15
N TYR A 448 8.95 11.77 -14.02
CA TYR A 448 7.52 11.71 -13.73
C TYR A 448 6.98 10.29 -13.69
N PHE A 449 6.24 9.97 -12.63
CA PHE A 449 5.25 8.90 -12.63
C PHE A 449 3.92 9.46 -13.14
N VAL A 450 3.20 8.70 -13.95
CA VAL A 450 1.86 9.09 -14.41
C VAL A 450 0.87 8.01 -14.02
N ASP A 451 -0.19 8.42 -13.35
CA ASP A 451 -1.16 7.55 -12.68
C ASP A 451 -0.54 6.65 -11.59
N ASN A 452 -1.34 5.76 -11.01
CA ASN A 452 -0.90 4.85 -9.97
C ASN A 452 -1.66 3.54 -9.97
N GLU A 453 -0.93 2.42 -10.07
CA GLU A 453 -1.43 1.08 -9.78
C GLU A 453 -2.71 0.69 -10.54
N HIS A 454 -2.85 1.10 -11.79
CA HIS A 454 -3.99 0.69 -12.58
C HIS A 454 -4.14 -0.84 -12.60
N HIS A 455 -5.39 -1.31 -12.55
CA HIS A 455 -5.69 -2.73 -12.65
C HIS A 455 -5.69 -3.17 -14.12
N TRP A 456 -4.55 -3.57 -14.61
CA TRP A 456 -4.40 -4.03 -16.00
C TRP A 456 -5.02 -5.41 -16.26
N GLY A 457 -5.22 -6.22 -15.20
CA GLY A 457 -5.87 -7.51 -15.24
C GLY A 457 -5.19 -8.54 -16.15
N SER A 458 -6.01 -9.42 -16.73
CA SER A 458 -5.59 -10.38 -17.76
C SER A 458 -5.40 -9.68 -19.12
N PRO A 459 -4.79 -10.32 -20.11
CA PRO A 459 -4.68 -9.78 -21.47
C PRO A 459 -5.99 -9.29 -22.10
N ALA A 460 -7.13 -9.87 -21.73
CA ALA A 460 -8.45 -9.51 -22.25
C ALA A 460 -9.17 -8.40 -21.46
N THR A 461 -8.70 -8.04 -20.27
CA THR A 461 -9.45 -7.20 -19.31
C THR A 461 -9.80 -5.83 -19.86
N ILE A 462 -8.88 -5.16 -20.55
CA ILE A 462 -9.12 -3.83 -21.11
C ILE A 462 -10.21 -3.88 -22.19
N ALA A 463 -10.11 -4.79 -23.15
CA ALA A 463 -11.10 -4.94 -24.22
C ALA A 463 -12.50 -5.29 -23.67
N ARG A 464 -12.57 -6.15 -22.65
CA ARG A 464 -13.83 -6.46 -21.96
C ARG A 464 -14.45 -5.23 -21.30
N ASN A 465 -13.65 -4.42 -20.60
CA ASN A 465 -14.13 -3.16 -20.04
C ASN A 465 -14.57 -2.15 -21.11
N VAL A 466 -13.91 -2.14 -22.28
CA VAL A 466 -14.34 -1.32 -23.42
C VAL A 466 -15.70 -1.78 -23.95
N CYS A 467 -15.95 -3.10 -24.06
CA CYS A 467 -17.28 -3.61 -24.44
C CYS A 467 -18.39 -3.21 -23.47
N LEU A 468 -18.07 -3.13 -22.17
CA LEU A 468 -18.98 -2.69 -21.12
C LEU A 468 -19.18 -1.17 -21.05
N SER A 469 -18.47 -0.42 -21.87
CA SER A 469 -18.54 1.05 -21.90
C SER A 469 -19.65 1.54 -22.83
N PRO A 470 -20.11 2.81 -22.65
CA PRO A 470 -21.12 3.41 -23.52
C PRO A 470 -20.70 3.45 -24.99
N ALA A 471 -21.70 3.47 -25.89
CA ALA A 471 -21.50 3.46 -27.34
C ALA A 471 -20.72 4.68 -27.88
N ASP A 472 -20.77 5.80 -27.20
CA ASP A 472 -20.10 7.06 -27.58
C ASP A 472 -18.65 7.15 -27.07
N LEU A 473 -18.13 6.07 -26.44
CA LEU A 473 -16.74 6.06 -25.99
C LEU A 473 -15.79 5.82 -27.17
N PRO A 474 -14.80 6.68 -27.44
CA PRO A 474 -13.91 6.56 -28.59
C PRO A 474 -13.18 5.20 -28.66
N ALA A 475 -12.69 4.66 -27.55
CA ALA A 475 -12.05 3.34 -27.52
C ALA A 475 -12.95 2.24 -28.05
N LYS A 476 -14.28 2.31 -27.82
CA LYS A 476 -15.23 1.31 -28.32
C LYS A 476 -15.40 1.39 -29.83
N ALA A 477 -15.40 2.62 -30.38
CA ALA A 477 -15.41 2.83 -31.82
C ALA A 477 -14.14 2.29 -32.49
N GLU A 478 -12.96 2.51 -31.88
CA GLU A 478 -11.70 1.96 -32.36
C GLU A 478 -11.70 0.42 -32.31
N PHE A 479 -12.24 -0.19 -31.26
CA PHE A 479 -12.35 -1.64 -31.20
C PHE A 479 -13.28 -2.19 -32.28
N MET A 480 -14.45 -1.58 -32.49
CA MET A 480 -15.36 -1.95 -33.57
C MET A 480 -14.69 -1.83 -34.93
N LYS A 481 -13.89 -0.77 -35.16
CA LYS A 481 -13.14 -0.58 -36.41
C LYS A 481 -12.18 -1.74 -36.67
N ASP A 482 -11.44 -2.19 -35.66
CA ASP A 482 -10.52 -3.32 -35.78
C ASP A 482 -11.27 -4.62 -36.07
N LEU A 483 -12.40 -4.87 -35.38
CA LEU A 483 -13.25 -6.05 -35.63
C LEU A 483 -13.86 -6.02 -37.02
N LYS A 484 -14.34 -4.87 -37.51
CA LYS A 484 -14.84 -4.72 -38.89
C LYS A 484 -13.74 -4.99 -39.91
N ALA A 485 -12.54 -4.50 -39.69
CA ALA A 485 -11.42 -4.75 -40.59
C ALA A 485 -11.05 -6.24 -40.66
N LYS A 486 -11.19 -6.96 -39.53
CA LYS A 486 -10.88 -8.39 -39.47
C LYS A 486 -11.99 -9.28 -40.07
N TYR A 487 -13.24 -9.00 -39.72
CA TYR A 487 -14.38 -9.91 -40.00
C TYR A 487 -15.25 -9.48 -41.18
N GLY A 488 -15.21 -8.21 -41.58
CA GLY A 488 -16.08 -7.64 -42.62
C GLY A 488 -17.51 -7.42 -42.12
N ASP A 489 -18.26 -8.51 -41.96
CA ASP A 489 -19.65 -8.46 -41.53
C ASP A 489 -19.85 -9.00 -40.11
N ILE A 490 -21.02 -8.68 -39.53
CA ILE A 490 -21.37 -9.06 -38.15
C ILE A 490 -21.60 -10.58 -38.00
N SER A 491 -21.99 -11.27 -39.05
CA SER A 491 -22.24 -12.73 -39.04
C SER A 491 -20.93 -13.48 -38.86
N ALA A 492 -19.85 -13.03 -39.51
CA ALA A 492 -18.53 -13.62 -39.36
C ALA A 492 -17.98 -13.38 -37.92
N LEU A 493 -18.18 -12.19 -37.32
CA LEU A 493 -17.87 -11.95 -35.90
C LEU A 493 -18.69 -12.90 -35.01
N ASN A 494 -20.01 -12.97 -35.21
CA ASN A 494 -20.88 -13.82 -34.39
C ASN A 494 -20.48 -15.29 -34.46
N LYS A 495 -20.08 -15.78 -35.63
CA LYS A 495 -19.58 -17.16 -35.79
C LYS A 495 -18.26 -17.36 -34.98
N ALA A 496 -17.35 -16.42 -35.05
CA ALA A 496 -16.05 -16.51 -34.36
C ALA A 496 -16.21 -16.40 -32.83
N TRP A 497 -17.03 -15.48 -32.38
CA TRP A 497 -17.25 -15.21 -30.95
C TRP A 497 -18.39 -16.02 -30.32
N LYS A 498 -19.09 -16.85 -31.11
CA LYS A 498 -20.30 -17.55 -30.68
C LYS A 498 -21.32 -16.61 -30.04
N SER A 499 -21.48 -15.43 -30.65
CA SER A 499 -22.35 -14.34 -30.20
C SER A 499 -23.56 -14.19 -31.13
N SER A 500 -24.47 -13.26 -30.85
CA SER A 500 -25.72 -13.04 -31.58
C SER A 500 -26.04 -11.56 -31.82
N TYR A 501 -25.02 -10.72 -32.06
CA TYR A 501 -25.24 -9.32 -32.39
C TYR A 501 -26.01 -9.16 -33.69
N LYS A 502 -27.07 -8.33 -33.68
CA LYS A 502 -27.92 -8.10 -34.85
C LYS A 502 -27.23 -7.29 -35.96
N SER A 503 -26.32 -6.40 -35.55
CA SER A 503 -25.57 -5.51 -36.44
C SER A 503 -24.35 -4.92 -35.69
N TRP A 504 -23.47 -4.27 -36.42
CA TRP A 504 -22.37 -3.49 -35.82
C TRP A 504 -22.87 -2.35 -34.91
N ASP A 505 -24.02 -1.74 -35.26
CA ASP A 505 -24.65 -0.73 -34.40
C ASP A 505 -25.20 -1.37 -33.11
N ASN A 506 -25.77 -2.57 -33.20
CA ASN A 506 -26.16 -3.31 -32.02
C ASN A 506 -24.95 -3.67 -31.13
N PHE A 507 -23.83 -4.12 -31.72
CA PHE A 507 -22.58 -4.32 -30.96
C PHE A 507 -22.15 -3.05 -30.21
N MET A 508 -22.14 -1.89 -30.87
CA MET A 508 -21.78 -0.61 -30.25
C MET A 508 -22.69 -0.25 -29.07
N LYS A 509 -23.99 -0.46 -29.21
CA LYS A 509 -24.98 -0.13 -28.17
C LYS A 509 -25.07 -1.16 -27.05
N THR A 510 -24.45 -2.33 -27.21
CA THR A 510 -24.46 -3.38 -26.19
C THR A 510 -23.39 -3.08 -25.14
N GLU A 511 -23.81 -2.80 -23.91
CA GLU A 511 -22.93 -2.60 -22.74
C GLU A 511 -22.85 -3.88 -21.91
N ALA A 512 -22.33 -4.94 -22.52
CA ALA A 512 -22.23 -6.25 -21.90
C ALA A 512 -20.82 -6.84 -22.05
N ASP A 513 -20.48 -7.72 -21.13
CA ASP A 513 -19.23 -8.48 -21.18
C ASP A 513 -19.29 -9.48 -22.36
N PRO A 514 -18.32 -9.46 -23.26
CA PRO A 514 -18.25 -10.43 -24.35
C PRO A 514 -17.68 -11.76 -23.82
N GLU A 515 -18.47 -12.51 -23.01
CA GLU A 515 -18.03 -13.72 -22.33
C GLU A 515 -17.42 -14.76 -23.31
N ASN A 516 -17.92 -14.81 -24.55
CA ASN A 516 -17.44 -15.69 -25.61
C ASN A 516 -16.54 -14.98 -26.63
N GLY A 517 -16.08 -13.77 -26.34
CA GLY A 517 -15.19 -13.02 -27.22
C GLY A 517 -13.88 -13.77 -27.47
N ASP A 518 -13.42 -13.77 -28.73
CA ASP A 518 -12.16 -14.43 -29.09
C ASP A 518 -11.01 -13.85 -28.30
N ALA A 519 -10.29 -14.70 -27.58
CA ALA A 519 -9.22 -14.27 -26.65
C ALA A 519 -8.08 -13.52 -27.37
N LYS A 520 -7.81 -13.82 -28.65
CA LYS A 520 -6.79 -13.13 -29.44
C LYS A 520 -7.24 -11.73 -29.83
N ASP A 521 -8.51 -11.54 -30.18
CA ASP A 521 -9.07 -10.23 -30.49
C ASP A 521 -9.06 -9.31 -29.28
N LEU A 522 -9.51 -9.83 -28.14
CA LEU A 522 -9.53 -9.09 -26.90
C LEU A 522 -8.11 -8.71 -26.44
N ALA A 523 -7.16 -9.63 -26.55
CA ALA A 523 -5.76 -9.37 -26.21
C ALA A 523 -5.11 -8.36 -27.17
N ALA A 524 -5.35 -8.49 -28.48
CA ALA A 524 -4.80 -7.59 -29.50
C ALA A 524 -5.30 -6.14 -29.31
N PHE A 525 -6.62 -5.97 -29.06
CA PHE A 525 -7.15 -4.64 -28.78
C PHE A 525 -6.66 -4.09 -27.43
N SER A 526 -6.58 -4.91 -26.39
CA SER A 526 -5.99 -4.50 -25.11
C SER A 526 -4.55 -4.02 -25.30
N GLU A 527 -3.74 -4.70 -26.11
CA GLU A 527 -2.38 -4.29 -26.41
C GLU A 527 -2.33 -2.95 -27.15
N LYS A 528 -3.20 -2.75 -28.14
CA LYS A 528 -3.35 -1.47 -28.87
C LYS A 528 -3.74 -0.33 -27.92
N PHE A 529 -4.71 -0.55 -27.04
CA PHE A 529 -5.16 0.42 -26.05
C PHE A 529 -4.02 0.82 -25.10
N ILE A 530 -3.37 -0.17 -24.52
CA ILE A 530 -2.26 0.04 -23.57
C ILE A 530 -1.10 0.75 -24.26
N GLY A 531 -0.76 0.37 -25.48
CA GLY A 531 0.24 1.04 -26.28
C GLY A 531 -0.09 2.52 -26.50
N LYS A 532 -1.32 2.82 -26.89
CA LYS A 532 -1.79 4.20 -27.11
C LYS A 532 -1.78 5.03 -25.83
N TYR A 533 -2.13 4.45 -24.68
CA TYR A 533 -2.05 5.08 -23.37
C TYR A 533 -0.62 5.55 -23.07
N PHE A 534 0.36 4.64 -23.09
CA PHE A 534 1.76 4.99 -22.79
C PHE A 534 2.39 5.92 -23.84
N GLU A 535 2.05 5.75 -25.12
CA GLU A 535 2.51 6.58 -26.23
C GLU A 535 2.09 8.04 -26.05
N ASN A 536 0.80 8.29 -25.79
CA ASN A 536 0.27 9.65 -25.63
C ASN A 536 0.94 10.37 -24.45
N ILE A 537 1.12 9.68 -23.31
CA ILE A 537 1.77 10.27 -22.14
C ILE A 537 3.24 10.60 -22.46
N ARG A 538 3.97 9.64 -23.04
CA ARG A 538 5.36 9.85 -23.44
C ARG A 538 5.49 11.06 -24.38
N ASN A 539 4.66 11.10 -25.42
CA ASN A 539 4.70 12.17 -26.40
C ASN A 539 4.40 13.54 -25.78
N GLY A 540 3.43 13.63 -24.86
CA GLY A 540 3.13 14.85 -24.13
C GLY A 540 4.31 15.34 -23.29
N ILE A 541 4.95 14.45 -22.52
CA ILE A 541 6.13 14.78 -21.71
C ILE A 541 7.29 15.22 -22.60
N LYS A 542 7.63 14.40 -23.61
CA LYS A 542 8.80 14.64 -24.47
C LYS A 542 8.65 15.87 -25.38
N ALA A 543 7.43 16.26 -25.72
CA ALA A 543 7.17 17.48 -26.48
C ALA A 543 7.51 18.75 -25.67
N ARG A 544 7.39 18.73 -24.36
CA ARG A 544 7.70 19.88 -23.48
C ARG A 544 9.13 19.82 -22.94
N ALA A 545 9.57 18.66 -22.53
CA ALA A 545 10.89 18.42 -21.93
C ALA A 545 11.47 17.10 -22.49
N PRO A 546 12.18 17.13 -23.63
CA PRO A 546 12.72 15.92 -24.29
C PRO A 546 13.62 15.06 -23.38
N HIS A 547 14.31 15.69 -22.42
CA HIS A 547 15.20 15.05 -21.46
C HIS A 547 14.45 14.38 -20.30
N MET A 548 13.24 14.85 -19.94
CA MET A 548 12.51 14.42 -18.76
C MET A 548 12.17 12.93 -18.83
N LEU A 549 12.48 12.18 -17.75
CA LEU A 549 12.23 10.74 -17.70
C LEU A 549 10.75 10.44 -17.44
N TYR A 550 10.16 9.59 -18.28
CA TYR A 550 8.87 8.97 -18.03
C TYR A 550 9.06 7.63 -17.29
N MET A 551 8.64 7.56 -16.05
CA MET A 551 8.92 6.45 -15.14
C MET A 551 7.72 5.48 -14.98
N GLY A 552 6.73 5.54 -15.87
CA GLY A 552 5.57 4.65 -15.86
C GLY A 552 4.55 4.94 -14.76
N CYS A 553 3.72 3.95 -14.42
CA CYS A 553 2.55 4.10 -13.54
C CYS A 553 2.64 3.29 -12.23
N ARG A 554 3.82 2.88 -11.80
CA ARG A 554 4.06 2.14 -10.53
C ARG A 554 3.18 0.90 -10.38
N PHE A 555 3.50 -0.14 -11.11
CA PHE A 555 2.70 -1.37 -11.17
C PHE A 555 2.58 -2.07 -9.80
N ALA A 556 1.37 -2.20 -9.26
CA ALA A 556 1.05 -3.16 -8.19
C ALA A 556 0.80 -4.56 -8.76
N GLY A 557 0.14 -4.62 -9.92
CA GLY A 557 -0.05 -5.82 -10.74
C GLY A 557 0.24 -5.52 -12.20
N SER A 558 0.69 -6.52 -12.94
CA SER A 558 1.02 -6.39 -14.35
C SER A 558 0.76 -7.70 -15.09
N ASN A 559 0.66 -7.62 -16.41
CA ASN A 559 0.65 -8.76 -17.30
C ASN A 559 1.69 -8.58 -18.42
N PRO A 560 2.06 -9.62 -19.18
CA PRO A 560 3.11 -9.51 -20.19
C PRO A 560 2.85 -8.45 -21.27
N ILE A 561 1.57 -8.19 -21.62
CA ILE A 561 1.22 -7.17 -22.62
C ILE A 561 1.55 -5.78 -22.11
N VAL A 562 1.11 -5.43 -20.90
CA VAL A 562 1.35 -4.10 -20.35
C VAL A 562 2.84 -3.84 -20.13
N LEU A 563 3.61 -4.85 -19.71
CA LEU A 563 5.05 -4.70 -19.52
C LEU A 563 5.81 -4.50 -20.82
N ARG A 564 5.42 -5.17 -21.92
CA ARG A 564 6.00 -4.91 -23.25
C ARG A 564 5.72 -3.48 -23.71
N GLN A 565 4.49 -2.99 -23.54
CA GLN A 565 4.15 -1.62 -23.93
C GLN A 565 4.83 -0.57 -23.03
N ALA A 566 4.90 -0.80 -21.74
CA ALA A 566 5.67 0.05 -20.82
C ALA A 566 7.16 0.07 -21.21
N ALA A 567 7.76 -1.07 -21.54
CA ALA A 567 9.15 -1.14 -22.00
C ALA A 567 9.40 -0.36 -23.29
N LYS A 568 8.40 -0.28 -24.18
CA LYS A 568 8.50 0.48 -25.42
C LYS A 568 8.48 2.00 -25.20
N TYR A 569 7.64 2.48 -24.31
CA TYR A 569 7.35 3.90 -24.18
C TYR A 569 7.91 4.56 -22.92
N CYS A 570 8.13 3.84 -21.82
CA CYS A 570 8.72 4.39 -20.61
C CYS A 570 10.24 4.35 -20.65
N ASP A 571 10.88 5.33 -20.02
CA ASP A 571 12.33 5.33 -19.83
C ASP A 571 12.72 4.38 -18.68
N ILE A 572 11.87 4.25 -17.68
CA ILE A 572 12.00 3.37 -16.51
C ILE A 572 10.69 2.61 -16.30
N ILE A 573 10.74 1.33 -15.94
CA ILE A 573 9.56 0.57 -15.52
C ILE A 573 9.49 0.61 -14.00
N SER A 574 8.41 1.19 -13.46
CA SER A 574 8.25 1.34 -12.01
C SER A 574 7.22 0.37 -11.43
N TYR A 575 7.46 -0.03 -10.18
CA TYR A 575 6.62 -0.94 -9.42
C TYR A 575 6.35 -0.43 -8.02
N ASN A 576 5.20 -0.80 -7.45
CA ASN A 576 4.94 -0.73 -6.02
C ASN A 576 5.00 -2.16 -5.48
N ARG A 577 5.96 -2.43 -4.61
CA ARG A 577 6.22 -3.77 -4.08
C ARG A 577 6.36 -3.72 -2.56
N TYR A 578 5.32 -4.17 -1.88
CA TYR A 578 5.27 -4.28 -0.43
C TYR A 578 5.68 -5.70 -0.01
N CYS A 579 6.98 -5.91 0.11
CA CYS A 579 7.56 -7.20 0.48
C CYS A 579 8.93 -7.02 1.12
N ASP A 580 9.37 -8.01 1.92
CA ASP A 580 10.61 -7.95 2.70
C ASP A 580 11.88 -8.05 1.83
N SER A 581 11.79 -8.55 0.59
CA SER A 581 12.94 -8.72 -0.30
C SER A 581 12.55 -8.67 -1.77
N LEU A 582 13.39 -8.04 -2.57
CA LEU A 582 13.31 -7.99 -4.02
C LEU A 582 14.37 -8.86 -4.71
N ALA A 583 15.13 -9.65 -3.95
CA ALA A 583 16.26 -10.42 -4.48
C ALA A 583 15.88 -11.41 -5.60
N THR A 584 14.63 -11.87 -5.61
CA THR A 584 14.11 -12.80 -6.64
C THR A 584 13.33 -12.09 -7.75
N PHE A 585 13.14 -10.77 -7.67
CA PHE A 585 12.40 -10.03 -8.67
C PHE A 585 13.18 -9.96 -9.99
N LYS A 586 12.50 -10.29 -11.09
CA LYS A 586 13.05 -10.21 -12.44
C LYS A 586 12.00 -9.65 -13.40
N LEU A 587 12.45 -8.88 -14.37
CA LEU A 587 11.63 -8.54 -15.53
C LEU A 587 11.35 -9.80 -16.38
N PRO A 588 10.21 -9.85 -17.09
CA PRO A 588 9.97 -10.86 -18.10
C PRO A 588 11.10 -10.91 -19.14
N GLU A 589 11.32 -12.11 -19.67
CA GLU A 589 12.29 -12.33 -20.75
C GLU A 589 12.03 -11.38 -21.94
N GLY A 590 13.11 -10.88 -22.54
CA GLY A 590 13.08 -9.94 -23.65
C GLY A 590 12.87 -8.48 -23.27
N ILE A 591 12.70 -8.15 -21.98
CA ILE A 591 12.61 -6.76 -21.51
C ILE A 591 13.93 -6.37 -20.84
N ASP A 592 14.67 -5.46 -21.50
CA ASP A 592 15.92 -4.86 -20.99
C ASP A 592 15.71 -3.37 -20.71
N LYS A 593 15.23 -3.06 -19.51
CA LYS A 593 14.95 -1.69 -19.04
C LYS A 593 15.37 -1.51 -17.59
N PRO A 594 15.73 -0.29 -17.18
CA PRO A 594 15.88 0.01 -15.76
C PRO A 594 14.53 -0.14 -15.03
N ILE A 595 14.61 -0.58 -13.80
CA ILE A 595 13.45 -0.68 -12.90
C ILE A 595 13.60 0.24 -11.71
N MET A 596 12.46 0.71 -11.20
CA MET A 596 12.40 1.51 -9.96
C MET A 596 11.25 1.01 -9.10
N ILE A 597 11.48 0.87 -7.82
CA ILE A 597 10.41 0.61 -6.85
C ILE A 597 9.93 1.97 -6.34
N GLY A 598 8.71 2.33 -6.70
CA GLY A 598 8.10 3.62 -6.36
C GLY A 598 7.48 3.66 -4.97
N GLU A 599 7.08 2.50 -4.46
CA GLU A 599 6.59 2.33 -3.08
C GLU A 599 6.98 0.94 -2.55
N PHE A 600 7.49 0.92 -1.32
CA PHE A 600 7.81 -0.34 -0.61
C PHE A 600 7.83 -0.11 0.91
N HIS A 601 7.70 -1.18 1.70
CA HIS A 601 7.99 -1.22 3.13
C HIS A 601 8.17 -2.65 3.63
#